data_c00abf56bce388507e01f2115a427c9a
#
_entry.id   c00abf56bce388507e01f2115a427c9a
#
_cell.length_a   1.000
_cell.length_b   1.000
_cell.length_c   1.000
_cell.angle_alpha   90.00
_cell.angle_beta   90.00
_cell.angle_gamma   90.00
#
_symmetry.space_group_name_H-M   'P 1'
#
loop_
_entity.id
_entity.type
_entity.pdbx_description
1 polymer ?
#
loop_
_entity_poly.entity_id
_entity_poly.type
_entity_poly.pdbx_seq_one_letter_code
_entity_poly.pdbx_strand_id
1 'polypeptide(L)'
;MEANFYQAMLRRKSFHLFRNAGAGTLTPEELDGIRAAFEGFEPLVPEIRTAIRIVPASQVSFKHDAEYCILIYSEKKENWLMNAGYLGEQLDLWLVSRSIGTLWFGIGKPDEPGYDGLDYVIMIAVRKISDGSQFRQDLSKARRKPLDEIWAGDTLGLAEIVRYAPSAVNSQPWFVQNENGTLTVYRTRKAGRIGIMPEAAASYFNRIDIGIFLCCLEICLAEKGLPFTRELFPDLADGKTERSKVAVYTLAK
;
A
#
# COMPACT_ATOMS: atom_id res chain seq x y z
N MET A 1 -12.00 -13.51 14.06
CA MET A 1 -10.57 -13.34 14.45
C MET A 1 -10.11 -12.02 13.86
N GLU A 2 -9.74 -11.09 14.71
CA GLU A 2 -9.23 -9.78 14.30
C GLU A 2 -7.98 -9.95 13.44
N ALA A 3 -7.82 -9.14 12.39
CA ALA A 3 -6.67 -9.25 11.49
C ALA A 3 -5.44 -8.66 12.18
N ASN A 4 -4.41 -9.47 12.40
CA ASN A 4 -3.12 -8.97 12.86
C ASN A 4 -2.33 -8.42 11.65
N PHE A 5 -2.44 -7.12 11.42
CA PHE A 5 -1.81 -6.43 10.29
C PHE A 5 -0.28 -6.46 10.36
N TYR A 6 0.30 -6.38 11.54
CA TYR A 6 1.76 -6.47 11.69
C TYR A 6 2.29 -7.83 11.21
N GLN A 7 1.67 -8.93 11.63
CA GLN A 7 2.03 -10.26 11.17
C GLN A 7 1.78 -10.45 9.66
N ALA A 8 0.69 -9.88 9.15
CA ALA A 8 0.41 -9.89 7.71
C ALA A 8 1.49 -9.14 6.91
N MET A 9 1.97 -7.99 7.40
CA MET A 9 3.05 -7.22 6.78
C MET A 9 4.35 -8.02 6.68
N LEU A 10 4.72 -8.79 7.69
CA LEU A 10 5.91 -9.66 7.67
C LEU A 10 5.79 -10.78 6.64
N ARG A 11 4.59 -11.31 6.44
CA ARG A 11 4.30 -12.42 5.51
C ARG A 11 4.01 -11.96 4.08
N ARG A 12 3.62 -10.71 3.90
CA ARG A 12 3.20 -10.16 2.62
C ARG A 12 4.29 -10.25 1.56
N LYS A 13 3.92 -10.66 0.36
CA LYS A 13 4.73 -10.51 -0.87
C LYS A 13 3.82 -10.27 -2.08
N SER A 14 4.37 -9.73 -3.17
CA SER A 14 3.66 -9.59 -4.43
C SER A 14 3.63 -10.94 -5.18
N PHE A 15 2.44 -11.39 -5.58
CA PHE A 15 2.22 -12.62 -6.36
C PHE A 15 2.12 -12.28 -7.86
N HIS A 16 3.24 -11.99 -8.50
CA HIS A 16 3.27 -11.45 -9.87
C HIS A 16 2.56 -12.33 -10.92
N LEU A 17 2.56 -13.63 -10.76
CA LEU A 17 1.96 -14.55 -11.72
C LEU A 17 0.97 -15.54 -11.09
N PHE A 18 0.74 -15.47 -9.79
CA PHE A 18 -0.08 -16.41 -9.02
C PHE A 18 0.20 -17.90 -9.33
N ARG A 19 1.42 -18.20 -9.80
CA ARG A 19 1.85 -19.57 -10.10
C ARG A 19 1.80 -20.43 -8.83
N ASN A 20 1.35 -21.67 -8.99
CA ASN A 20 1.26 -22.65 -7.92
C ASN A 20 0.35 -22.23 -6.75
N ALA A 21 -0.59 -21.31 -6.97
CA ALA A 21 -1.51 -20.85 -5.93
C ALA A 21 -2.40 -21.97 -5.36
N GLY A 22 -2.46 -23.11 -6.04
CA GLY A 22 -3.32 -24.24 -5.70
C GLY A 22 -4.71 -24.13 -6.36
N ALA A 23 -5.59 -25.06 -6.02
CA ALA A 23 -6.94 -25.18 -6.61
C ALA A 23 -8.02 -24.39 -5.83
N GLY A 24 -7.64 -23.68 -4.76
CA GLY A 24 -8.60 -22.87 -3.98
C GLY A 24 -9.15 -21.71 -4.80
N THR A 25 -10.45 -21.43 -4.62
CA THR A 25 -11.13 -20.26 -5.19
C THR A 25 -11.80 -19.46 -4.10
N LEU A 26 -11.92 -18.15 -4.31
CA LEU A 26 -12.64 -17.24 -3.42
C LEU A 26 -14.13 -17.52 -3.50
N THR A 27 -14.78 -17.74 -2.34
CA THR A 27 -16.22 -17.96 -2.26
C THR A 27 -16.99 -16.63 -2.28
N PRO A 28 -18.28 -16.62 -2.58
CA PRO A 28 -19.11 -15.42 -2.48
C PRO A 28 -19.04 -14.76 -1.10
N GLU A 29 -19.04 -15.56 -0.03
CA GLU A 29 -18.96 -15.07 1.35
C GLU A 29 -17.61 -14.41 1.64
N GLU A 30 -16.52 -14.91 1.06
CA GLU A 30 -15.20 -14.28 1.16
C GLU A 30 -15.18 -12.95 0.40
N LEU A 31 -15.82 -12.87 -0.77
CA LEU A 31 -15.93 -11.62 -1.53
C LEU A 31 -16.76 -10.56 -0.80
N ASP A 32 -17.85 -10.97 -0.14
CA ASP A 32 -18.66 -10.08 0.70
C ASP A 32 -17.88 -9.65 1.94
N GLY A 33 -17.11 -10.55 2.53
CA GLY A 33 -16.21 -10.25 3.63
C GLY A 33 -15.14 -9.21 3.28
N ILE A 34 -14.64 -9.20 2.03
CA ILE A 34 -13.70 -8.18 1.52
C ILE A 34 -14.39 -6.81 1.48
N ARG A 35 -15.62 -6.73 0.98
CA ARG A 35 -16.39 -5.48 0.92
C ARG A 35 -16.63 -4.92 2.32
N ALA A 36 -17.17 -5.75 3.22
CA ALA A 36 -17.44 -5.37 4.60
C ALA A 36 -16.18 -4.92 5.36
N ALA A 37 -15.05 -5.59 5.11
CA ALA A 37 -13.78 -5.19 5.73
C ALA A 37 -13.33 -3.81 5.25
N PHE A 38 -13.41 -3.54 3.94
CA PHE A 38 -13.03 -2.25 3.38
C PHE A 38 -13.86 -1.09 3.93
N GLU A 39 -15.17 -1.29 4.10
CA GLU A 39 -16.09 -0.32 4.69
C GLU A 39 -15.76 0.01 6.16
N GLY A 40 -15.10 -0.92 6.87
CA GLY A 40 -14.68 -0.75 8.27
C GLY A 40 -13.28 -0.18 8.45
N PHE A 41 -12.52 0.09 7.39
CA PHE A 41 -11.17 0.64 7.53
C PHE A 41 -11.17 2.14 7.80
N GLU A 42 -10.25 2.58 8.65
CA GLU A 42 -10.05 4.00 8.93
C GLU A 42 -9.28 4.67 7.79
N PRO A 43 -9.85 5.70 7.15
CA PRO A 43 -9.16 6.40 6.07
C PRO A 43 -8.06 7.33 6.62
N LEU A 44 -7.04 7.60 5.80
CA LEU A 44 -6.00 8.59 6.11
C LEU A 44 -6.58 10.01 6.16
N VAL A 45 -7.53 10.29 5.25
CA VAL A 45 -8.25 11.56 5.11
C VAL A 45 -9.76 11.26 5.07
N PRO A 46 -10.48 11.43 6.20
CA PRO A 46 -11.89 11.02 6.33
C PRO A 46 -12.87 11.70 5.35
N GLU A 47 -12.53 12.90 4.87
CA GLU A 47 -13.38 13.69 3.97
C GLU A 47 -13.31 13.22 2.50
N ILE A 48 -12.46 12.22 2.19
CA ILE A 48 -12.32 11.68 0.84
C ILE A 48 -13.10 10.39 0.73
N ARG A 49 -14.16 10.42 -0.07
CA ARG A 49 -14.92 9.21 -0.37
C ARG A 49 -14.09 8.26 -1.24
N THR A 50 -13.97 7.01 -0.79
CA THR A 50 -13.24 5.94 -1.49
C THR A 50 -14.11 4.69 -1.51
N ALA A 51 -14.14 3.99 -2.63
CA ALA A 51 -14.92 2.76 -2.79
C ALA A 51 -14.11 1.69 -3.54
N ILE A 52 -14.57 0.44 -3.43
CA ILE A 52 -14.01 -0.68 -4.19
C ILE A 52 -15.06 -1.37 -5.04
N ARG A 53 -14.64 -1.89 -6.20
CA ARG A 53 -15.38 -2.91 -6.98
C ARG A 53 -14.53 -4.16 -7.06
N ILE A 54 -15.16 -5.32 -6.88
CA ILE A 54 -14.52 -6.62 -7.08
C ILE A 54 -15.08 -7.22 -8.36
N VAL A 55 -14.21 -7.41 -9.33
CA VAL A 55 -14.57 -7.95 -10.65
C VAL A 55 -13.74 -9.18 -10.99
N PRO A 56 -14.26 -10.17 -11.74
CA PRO A 56 -13.43 -11.25 -12.27
C PRO A 56 -12.22 -10.69 -13.04
N ALA A 57 -11.05 -11.30 -12.89
CA ALA A 57 -9.83 -10.84 -13.55
C ALA A 57 -9.95 -10.84 -15.09
N SER A 58 -10.87 -11.64 -15.64
CA SER A 58 -11.18 -11.68 -17.08
C SER A 58 -11.85 -10.40 -17.60
N GLN A 59 -12.43 -9.57 -16.73
CA GLN A 59 -13.14 -8.34 -17.10
C GLN A 59 -12.23 -7.10 -17.13
N VAL A 60 -10.96 -7.24 -16.80
CA VAL A 60 -9.98 -6.15 -16.80
C VAL A 60 -8.76 -6.51 -17.62
N SER A 61 -7.91 -5.52 -17.93
CA SER A 61 -6.68 -5.75 -18.67
C SER A 61 -5.59 -6.40 -17.79
N PHE A 62 -5.91 -7.57 -17.19
CA PHE A 62 -4.99 -8.34 -16.38
C PHE A 62 -4.74 -9.72 -17.04
N LYS A 63 -3.46 -10.07 -17.29
CA LYS A 63 -3.09 -11.28 -18.05
C LYS A 63 -2.35 -12.33 -17.21
N HIS A 64 -2.63 -12.38 -15.92
CA HIS A 64 -2.02 -13.32 -14.98
C HIS A 64 -3.13 -14.15 -14.31
N ASP A 65 -2.78 -15.23 -13.63
CA ASP A 65 -3.74 -16.20 -13.07
C ASP A 65 -4.43 -15.69 -11.78
N ALA A 66 -4.80 -14.40 -11.70
CA ALA A 66 -5.67 -13.92 -10.63
C ALA A 66 -7.11 -14.40 -10.81
N GLU A 67 -7.83 -14.55 -9.72
CA GLU A 67 -9.27 -14.87 -9.77
C GLU A 67 -10.09 -13.59 -9.95
N TYR A 68 -9.78 -12.57 -9.15
CA TYR A 68 -10.46 -11.30 -9.15
C TYR A 68 -9.46 -10.14 -9.13
N CYS A 69 -9.95 -8.97 -9.54
CA CYS A 69 -9.29 -7.69 -9.32
C CYS A 69 -10.19 -6.81 -8.47
N ILE A 70 -9.60 -6.23 -7.42
CA ILE A 70 -10.24 -5.24 -6.57
C ILE A 70 -9.83 -3.87 -7.11
N LEU A 71 -10.79 -3.17 -7.69
CA LEU A 71 -10.61 -1.84 -8.27
C LEU A 71 -10.87 -0.81 -7.18
N ILE A 72 -9.92 0.08 -6.94
CA ILE A 72 -10.04 1.17 -5.97
C ILE A 72 -10.43 2.44 -6.72
N TYR A 73 -11.48 3.10 -6.26
CA TYR A 73 -11.99 4.36 -6.79
C TYR A 73 -11.97 5.41 -5.68
N SER A 74 -11.72 6.67 -6.03
CA SER A 74 -11.65 7.75 -5.07
C SER A 74 -12.17 9.07 -5.65
N GLU A 75 -12.67 9.91 -4.78
CA GLU A 75 -12.90 11.31 -5.03
C GLU A 75 -11.56 12.04 -5.19
N LYS A 76 -11.42 12.90 -6.21
CA LYS A 76 -10.20 13.70 -6.43
C LYS A 76 -10.20 14.95 -5.56
N LYS A 77 -9.65 14.83 -4.37
CA LYS A 77 -9.35 15.92 -3.44
C LYS A 77 -7.86 15.92 -3.11
N GLU A 78 -7.41 16.89 -2.33
CA GLU A 78 -6.04 16.91 -1.83
C GLU A 78 -5.70 15.60 -1.11
N ASN A 79 -4.53 15.04 -1.37
CA ASN A 79 -4.03 13.78 -0.79
C ASN A 79 -4.83 12.50 -1.13
N TRP A 80 -5.72 12.54 -2.14
CA TRP A 80 -6.57 11.41 -2.51
C TRP A 80 -5.80 10.13 -2.88
N LEU A 81 -4.63 10.26 -3.53
CA LEU A 81 -3.78 9.12 -3.88
C LEU A 81 -3.14 8.50 -2.64
N MET A 82 -2.70 9.32 -1.67
CA MET A 82 -2.21 8.80 -0.39
C MET A 82 -3.33 8.11 0.38
N ASN A 83 -4.53 8.69 0.41
CA ASN A 83 -5.69 8.06 1.07
C ASN A 83 -6.04 6.70 0.44
N ALA A 84 -6.05 6.62 -0.90
CA ALA A 84 -6.29 5.36 -1.61
C ALA A 84 -5.19 4.31 -1.33
N GLY A 85 -3.93 4.72 -1.26
CA GLY A 85 -2.81 3.85 -0.90
C GLY A 85 -2.90 3.34 0.54
N TYR A 86 -3.28 4.20 1.47
CA TYR A 86 -3.45 3.87 2.89
C TYR A 86 -4.58 2.86 3.14
N LEU A 87 -5.76 3.09 2.54
CA LEU A 87 -6.89 2.17 2.61
C LEU A 87 -6.59 0.85 1.87
N GLY A 88 -5.96 0.94 0.71
CA GLY A 88 -5.60 -0.22 -0.08
C GLY A 88 -4.56 -1.10 0.62
N GLU A 89 -3.64 -0.55 1.43
CA GLU A 89 -2.69 -1.36 2.19
C GLU A 89 -3.36 -2.05 3.38
N GLN A 90 -4.30 -1.40 4.09
CA GLN A 90 -5.12 -2.10 5.08
C GLN A 90 -5.83 -3.30 4.46
N LEU A 91 -6.38 -3.11 3.24
CA LEU A 91 -7.01 -4.18 2.49
C LEU A 91 -6.03 -5.28 2.08
N ASP A 92 -4.85 -4.93 1.56
CA ASP A 92 -3.80 -5.89 1.18
C ASP A 92 -3.41 -6.76 2.39
N LEU A 93 -3.16 -6.14 3.54
CA LEU A 93 -2.78 -6.86 4.76
C LEU A 93 -3.94 -7.70 5.33
N TRP A 94 -5.16 -7.23 5.24
CA TRP A 94 -6.35 -8.00 5.61
C TRP A 94 -6.49 -9.26 4.74
N LEU A 95 -6.29 -9.15 3.43
CA LEU A 95 -6.30 -10.27 2.48
C LEU A 95 -5.20 -11.28 2.78
N VAL A 96 -3.98 -10.81 3.02
CA VAL A 96 -2.82 -11.65 3.39
C VAL A 96 -3.09 -12.41 4.69
N SER A 97 -3.74 -11.79 5.70
CA SER A 97 -4.11 -12.45 6.95
C SER A 97 -5.06 -13.64 6.75
N ARG A 98 -5.79 -13.67 5.62
CA ARG A 98 -6.75 -14.72 5.22
C ARG A 98 -6.22 -15.65 4.13
N SER A 99 -4.90 -15.67 3.94
CA SER A 99 -4.25 -16.50 2.92
C SER A 99 -4.72 -16.19 1.50
N ILE A 100 -5.05 -14.92 1.23
CA ILE A 100 -5.32 -14.42 -0.12
C ILE A 100 -4.05 -13.72 -0.60
N GLY A 101 -3.49 -14.21 -1.69
CA GLY A 101 -2.32 -13.60 -2.35
C GLY A 101 -2.74 -12.36 -3.13
N THR A 102 -1.87 -11.37 -3.13
CA THR A 102 -2.16 -10.04 -3.68
C THR A 102 -1.07 -9.55 -4.62
N LEU A 103 -1.46 -8.71 -5.57
CA LEU A 103 -0.55 -7.95 -6.43
C LEU A 103 -1.13 -6.56 -6.70
N TRP A 104 -0.46 -5.53 -6.24
CA TRP A 104 -0.72 -4.16 -6.69
C TRP A 104 -0.38 -4.03 -8.17
N PHE A 105 -1.38 -3.68 -9.00
CA PHE A 105 -1.24 -3.69 -10.45
C PHE A 105 -1.58 -2.32 -11.06
N GLY A 106 -0.56 -1.45 -11.12
CA GLY A 106 -0.72 -0.06 -11.51
C GLY A 106 -0.98 0.18 -13.00
N ILE A 107 -0.57 -0.75 -13.88
CA ILE A 107 -0.77 -0.61 -15.33
C ILE A 107 -2.08 -1.22 -15.82
N GLY A 108 -2.89 -1.75 -14.91
CA GLY A 108 -4.20 -2.33 -15.20
C GLY A 108 -5.20 -1.25 -15.62
N LYS A 109 -6.03 -1.60 -16.59
CA LYS A 109 -7.15 -0.76 -17.01
C LYS A 109 -8.45 -1.42 -16.56
N PRO A 110 -9.32 -0.71 -15.86
CA PRO A 110 -10.65 -1.20 -15.53
C PRO A 110 -11.50 -1.28 -16.79
N ASP A 111 -12.58 -2.03 -16.71
CA ASP A 111 -13.66 -2.03 -17.70
C ASP A 111 -14.38 -0.67 -17.72
N GLU A 112 -14.55 -0.06 -16.54
CA GLU A 112 -15.16 1.24 -16.35
C GLU A 112 -14.22 2.20 -15.62
N PRO A 113 -13.92 3.38 -16.18
CA PRO A 113 -13.01 4.35 -15.59
C PRO A 113 -13.58 5.08 -14.38
N GLY A 114 -14.89 5.01 -14.15
CA GLY A 114 -15.61 5.63 -13.03
C GLY A 114 -16.57 4.64 -12.37
N TYR A 115 -16.83 4.83 -11.09
CA TYR A 115 -17.76 4.04 -10.31
C TYR A 115 -18.39 4.92 -9.22
N ASP A 116 -19.73 4.98 -9.17
CA ASP A 116 -20.48 5.77 -8.19
C ASP A 116 -20.01 7.24 -8.07
N GLY A 117 -19.70 7.85 -9.22
CA GLY A 117 -19.18 9.23 -9.27
C GLY A 117 -17.73 9.40 -8.83
N LEU A 118 -17.01 8.31 -8.59
CA LEU A 118 -15.59 8.29 -8.23
C LEU A 118 -14.73 7.92 -9.42
N ASP A 119 -13.48 8.40 -9.44
CA ASP A 119 -12.49 8.09 -10.45
C ASP A 119 -11.66 6.84 -10.07
N TYR A 120 -11.34 6.02 -11.06
CA TYR A 120 -10.43 4.88 -10.88
C TYR A 120 -9.04 5.34 -10.44
N VAL A 121 -8.48 4.64 -9.45
CA VAL A 121 -7.13 4.89 -8.92
C VAL A 121 -6.16 3.79 -9.33
N ILE A 122 -6.38 2.57 -8.86
CA ILE A 122 -5.49 1.43 -9.01
C ILE A 122 -6.26 0.14 -8.74
N MET A 123 -5.70 -1.01 -9.12
CA MET A 123 -6.27 -2.31 -8.76
C MET A 123 -5.29 -3.18 -7.98
N ILE A 124 -5.86 -4.05 -7.15
CA ILE A 124 -5.17 -5.15 -6.48
C ILE A 124 -5.71 -6.45 -7.06
N ALA A 125 -4.88 -7.19 -7.77
CA ALA A 125 -5.21 -8.52 -8.24
C ALA A 125 -5.10 -9.51 -7.07
N VAL A 126 -6.05 -10.46 -6.97
CA VAL A 126 -6.16 -11.37 -5.84
C VAL A 126 -6.42 -12.80 -6.27
N ARG A 127 -5.91 -13.75 -5.46
CA ARG A 127 -6.19 -15.18 -5.61
C ARG A 127 -6.07 -15.89 -4.27
N LYS A 128 -6.91 -16.89 -4.03
CA LYS A 128 -6.78 -17.81 -2.88
C LYS A 128 -5.47 -18.57 -2.96
N ILE A 129 -4.74 -18.62 -1.86
CA ILE A 129 -3.47 -19.37 -1.74
C ILE A 129 -3.69 -20.53 -0.79
N SER A 130 -3.64 -21.74 -1.31
CA SER A 130 -3.87 -22.96 -0.51
C SER A 130 -2.63 -23.37 0.31
N ASP A 131 -1.43 -23.01 -0.16
CA ASP A 131 -0.17 -23.31 0.53
C ASP A 131 0.42 -22.04 1.16
N GLY A 132 0.31 -21.93 2.49
CA GLY A 132 0.82 -20.80 3.27
C GLY A 132 2.32 -20.59 3.17
N SER A 133 3.10 -21.62 2.77
CA SER A 133 4.54 -21.49 2.54
C SER A 133 4.90 -20.58 1.38
N GLN A 134 3.96 -20.30 0.49
CA GLN A 134 4.12 -19.39 -0.63
C GLN A 134 4.18 -17.92 -0.21
N PHE A 135 3.68 -17.55 0.98
CA PHE A 135 3.91 -16.22 1.54
C PHE A 135 5.37 -16.06 1.95
N ARG A 136 5.77 -14.84 2.26
CA ARG A 136 7.15 -14.56 2.67
C ARG A 136 7.46 -15.29 3.96
N GLN A 137 8.54 -16.07 3.95
CA GLN A 137 9.07 -16.81 5.11
C GLN A 137 10.33 -16.13 5.69
N ASP A 138 10.99 -15.28 4.90
CA ASP A 138 12.26 -14.68 5.25
C ASP A 138 12.34 -13.26 4.66
N LEU A 139 12.40 -12.27 5.54
CA LEU A 139 12.50 -10.86 5.19
C LEU A 139 13.82 -10.52 4.49
N SER A 140 14.91 -11.22 4.80
CA SER A 140 16.24 -10.95 4.24
C SER A 140 16.28 -11.13 2.72
N LYS A 141 15.38 -11.94 2.17
CA LYS A 141 15.27 -12.19 0.72
C LYS A 141 14.58 -11.06 -0.04
N ALA A 142 13.96 -10.12 0.65
CA ALA A 142 13.31 -8.97 0.02
C ALA A 142 14.34 -7.87 -0.26
N ARG A 143 14.49 -7.51 -1.54
CA ARG A 143 15.37 -6.40 -1.92
C ARG A 143 14.78 -5.08 -1.42
N ARG A 144 15.52 -4.39 -0.56
CA ARG A 144 15.15 -3.08 -0.02
C ARG A 144 16.37 -2.17 -0.01
N LYS A 145 16.14 -0.86 -0.07
CA LYS A 145 17.18 0.15 0.10
C LYS A 145 17.87 -0.01 1.45
N PRO A 146 19.15 0.35 1.59
CA PRO A 146 19.80 0.52 2.88
C PRO A 146 19.03 1.44 3.80
N LEU A 147 19.16 1.28 5.12
CA LEU A 147 18.38 2.07 6.08
C LEU A 147 18.72 3.56 6.02
N ASP A 148 19.97 3.90 5.82
CA ASP A 148 20.48 5.28 5.69
C ASP A 148 19.96 6.02 4.45
N GLU A 149 19.50 5.28 3.42
CA GLU A 149 18.85 5.89 2.26
C GLU A 149 17.37 6.24 2.51
N ILE A 150 16.74 5.67 3.55
CA ILE A 150 15.31 5.82 3.82
C ILE A 150 15.00 6.40 5.20
N TRP A 151 16.00 6.49 6.09
CA TRP A 151 15.82 6.92 7.46
C TRP A 151 17.06 7.65 7.99
N ALA A 152 16.84 8.74 8.72
CA ALA A 152 17.84 9.45 9.48
C ALA A 152 17.41 9.62 10.95
N GLY A 153 18.37 9.59 11.86
CA GLY A 153 18.16 9.61 13.31
C GLY A 153 17.85 8.22 13.88
N ASP A 154 17.39 8.18 15.12
CA ASP A 154 17.05 6.92 15.79
C ASP A 154 15.89 6.22 15.08
N THR A 155 16.07 4.94 14.72
CA THR A 155 15.06 4.15 14.03
C THR A 155 13.93 3.68 14.94
N LEU A 156 14.12 3.68 16.24
CA LEU A 156 13.21 3.11 17.25
C LEU A 156 12.83 1.64 16.96
N GLY A 157 13.63 0.95 16.13
CA GLY A 157 13.32 -0.36 15.60
C GLY A 157 12.13 -0.39 14.63
N LEU A 158 11.73 0.77 14.09
CA LEU A 158 10.64 0.90 13.11
C LEU A 158 11.16 0.71 11.68
N ALA A 159 12.29 1.36 11.35
CA ALA A 159 12.84 1.38 9.99
C ALA A 159 13.14 -0.02 9.45
N GLU A 160 13.60 -0.92 10.31
CA GLU A 160 13.97 -2.31 10.00
C GLU A 160 12.78 -3.11 9.45
N ILE A 161 11.58 -2.75 9.85
CA ILE A 161 10.34 -3.44 9.46
C ILE A 161 9.55 -2.62 8.43
N VAL A 162 9.32 -1.33 8.65
CA VAL A 162 8.50 -0.51 7.74
C VAL A 162 9.09 -0.43 6.33
N ARG A 163 10.42 -0.60 6.18
CA ARG A 163 11.09 -0.69 4.87
C ARG A 163 10.53 -1.77 3.96
N TYR A 164 9.79 -2.75 4.50
CA TYR A 164 9.18 -3.83 3.72
C TYR A 164 7.83 -3.46 3.10
N ALA A 165 7.33 -2.25 3.33
CA ALA A 165 6.18 -1.70 2.63
C ALA A 165 6.33 -1.90 1.11
N PRO A 166 5.28 -2.27 0.37
CA PRO A 166 5.35 -2.39 -1.08
C PRO A 166 5.39 -1.01 -1.75
N SER A 167 5.96 -0.97 -2.95
CA SER A 167 5.94 0.22 -3.80
C SER A 167 6.02 -0.15 -5.27
N ALA A 168 5.51 0.73 -6.12
CA ALA A 168 5.57 0.58 -7.56
C ALA A 168 7.02 0.39 -8.03
N VAL A 169 7.26 -0.68 -8.80
CA VAL A 169 8.59 -1.11 -9.28
C VAL A 169 9.67 -1.13 -8.17
N ASN A 170 9.25 -1.34 -6.92
CA ASN A 170 10.12 -1.32 -5.74
C ASN A 170 10.92 0.00 -5.59
N SER A 171 10.31 1.12 -5.94
CA SER A 171 10.94 2.45 -5.94
C SER A 171 11.28 2.96 -4.54
N GLN A 172 10.49 2.57 -3.52
CA GLN A 172 10.63 2.97 -2.12
C GLN A 172 10.82 4.49 -2.01
N PRO A 173 9.78 5.28 -2.37
CA PRO A 173 9.92 6.73 -2.58
C PRO A 173 9.74 7.52 -1.27
N TRP A 174 10.20 6.99 -0.17
CA TRP A 174 10.06 7.59 1.16
C TRP A 174 11.40 7.84 1.83
N PHE A 175 11.41 8.82 2.69
CA PHE A 175 12.49 9.09 3.63
C PHE A 175 11.89 9.61 4.94
N VAL A 176 12.36 9.11 6.07
CA VAL A 176 11.94 9.55 7.40
C VAL A 176 13.12 10.20 8.10
N GLN A 177 12.87 11.35 8.74
CA GLN A 177 13.79 12.00 9.63
C GLN A 177 13.23 11.99 11.04
N ASN A 178 13.92 11.33 11.98
CA ASN A 178 13.56 11.34 13.39
C ASN A 178 14.40 12.38 14.14
N GLU A 179 13.72 13.37 14.69
CA GLU A 179 14.32 14.37 15.59
C GLU A 179 13.61 14.33 16.94
N ASN A 180 14.23 13.66 17.92
CA ASN A 180 13.75 13.60 19.31
C ASN A 180 12.29 13.13 19.44
N GLY A 181 11.89 12.10 18.70
CA GLY A 181 10.52 11.55 18.73
C GLY A 181 9.55 12.26 17.79
N THR A 182 10.02 13.18 16.95
CA THR A 182 9.26 13.74 15.84
C THR A 182 9.71 13.09 14.54
N LEU A 183 8.84 12.29 13.93
CA LEU A 183 9.11 11.62 12.67
C LEU A 183 8.55 12.47 11.52
N THR A 184 9.41 13.10 10.75
CA THR A 184 9.02 13.81 9.53
C THR A 184 9.16 12.87 8.34
N VAL A 185 8.06 12.59 7.65
CA VAL A 185 8.01 11.73 6.47
C VAL A 185 8.04 12.58 5.21
N TYR A 186 8.94 12.23 4.31
CA TYR A 186 9.09 12.86 3.00
C TYR A 186 8.82 11.88 1.89
N ARG A 187 8.14 12.33 0.84
CA ARG A 187 8.19 11.68 -0.47
C ARG A 187 9.46 12.11 -1.19
N THR A 188 10.26 11.14 -1.59
CA THR A 188 11.47 11.41 -2.39
C THR A 188 11.13 11.32 -3.88
N ARG A 189 11.68 12.25 -4.66
CA ARG A 189 11.62 12.22 -6.12
C ARG A 189 12.96 11.74 -6.68
N LYS A 190 12.88 10.81 -7.62
CA LYS A 190 14.02 10.46 -8.47
C LYS A 190 13.73 10.99 -9.86
N ALA A 191 14.62 11.85 -10.38
CA ALA A 191 14.50 12.33 -11.75
C ALA A 191 14.68 11.18 -12.75
N GLY A 192 13.95 11.25 -13.85
CA GLY A 192 14.02 10.27 -14.92
C GLY A 192 13.21 8.99 -14.66
N ARG A 193 13.44 8.00 -15.50
CA ARG A 193 12.73 6.72 -15.49
C ARG A 193 13.13 5.86 -14.28
N ILE A 194 12.16 5.24 -13.63
CA ILE A 194 12.39 4.27 -12.54
C ILE A 194 12.03 2.86 -13.05
N GLY A 195 13.03 2.06 -13.35
CA GLY A 195 12.82 0.76 -13.97
C GLY A 195 12.04 0.86 -15.28
N ILE A 196 10.89 0.20 -15.40
CA ILE A 196 10.00 0.28 -16.56
C ILE A 196 9.03 1.46 -16.50
N MET A 197 8.94 2.17 -15.36
CA MET A 197 7.96 3.23 -15.12
C MET A 197 8.46 4.57 -15.67
N PRO A 198 7.70 5.23 -16.57
CA PRO A 198 8.01 6.58 -17.03
C PRO A 198 7.97 7.60 -15.88
N GLU A 199 8.74 8.67 -15.95
CA GLU A 199 8.79 9.71 -14.92
C GLU A 199 7.41 10.32 -14.63
N ALA A 200 6.61 10.57 -15.66
CA ALA A 200 5.25 11.11 -15.50
C ALA A 200 4.31 10.17 -14.68
N ALA A 201 4.47 8.85 -14.83
CA ALA A 201 3.71 7.87 -14.05
C ALA A 201 4.27 7.70 -12.64
N ALA A 202 5.57 7.93 -12.45
CA ALA A 202 6.22 7.78 -11.14
C ALA A 202 5.59 8.69 -10.08
N SER A 203 5.31 9.94 -10.43
CA SER A 203 4.67 10.87 -9.53
C SER A 203 3.30 10.40 -9.03
N TYR A 204 2.49 9.85 -9.91
CA TYR A 204 1.18 9.29 -9.57
C TYR A 204 1.30 8.11 -8.60
N PHE A 205 2.10 7.09 -8.97
CA PHE A 205 2.23 5.88 -8.15
C PHE A 205 2.97 6.13 -6.84
N ASN A 206 3.99 7.00 -6.84
CA ASN A 206 4.73 7.29 -5.61
C ASN A 206 3.87 7.95 -4.53
N ARG A 207 2.78 8.66 -4.89
CA ARG A 207 1.81 9.16 -3.91
C ARG A 207 0.99 8.04 -3.29
N ILE A 208 0.59 7.05 -4.07
CA ILE A 208 -0.05 5.83 -3.56
C ILE A 208 0.93 5.09 -2.64
N ASP A 209 2.19 4.93 -3.06
CA ASP A 209 3.25 4.29 -2.29
C ASP A 209 3.49 4.98 -0.93
N ILE A 210 3.35 6.31 -0.86
CA ILE A 210 3.42 7.03 0.42
C ILE A 210 2.25 6.65 1.32
N GLY A 211 1.03 6.58 0.82
CA GLY A 211 -0.12 6.12 1.60
C GLY A 211 0.08 4.72 2.16
N ILE A 212 0.59 3.81 1.34
CA ILE A 212 1.00 2.45 1.74
C ILE A 212 2.04 2.50 2.87
N PHE A 213 3.08 3.34 2.70
CA PHE A 213 4.13 3.49 3.70
C PHE A 213 3.61 4.03 5.03
N LEU A 214 2.74 5.06 5.02
CA LEU A 214 2.14 5.62 6.23
C LEU A 214 1.31 4.57 6.98
N CYS A 215 0.52 3.75 6.28
CA CYS A 215 -0.21 2.64 6.89
C CYS A 215 0.75 1.66 7.59
N CYS A 216 1.81 1.23 6.91
CA CYS A 216 2.81 0.32 7.49
C CYS A 216 3.54 0.97 8.68
N LEU A 217 3.85 2.27 8.63
CA LEU A 217 4.49 2.99 9.73
C LEU A 217 3.60 3.02 10.97
N GLU A 218 2.32 3.32 10.82
CA GLU A 218 1.36 3.37 11.92
C GLU A 218 1.13 1.98 12.55
N ILE A 219 1.10 0.93 11.73
CA ILE A 219 1.06 -0.45 12.23
C ILE A 219 2.32 -0.75 13.07
N CYS A 220 3.50 -0.33 12.64
CA CYS A 220 4.74 -0.51 13.40
C CYS A 220 4.75 0.33 14.69
N LEU A 221 4.25 1.55 14.66
CA LEU A 221 4.10 2.40 15.86
C LEU A 221 3.16 1.76 16.89
N ALA A 222 2.02 1.26 16.44
CA ALA A 222 1.05 0.57 17.29
C ALA A 222 1.64 -0.71 17.91
N GLU A 223 2.33 -1.53 17.12
CA GLU A 223 3.00 -2.75 17.61
C GLU A 223 4.07 -2.46 18.66
N LYS A 224 4.75 -1.32 18.55
CA LYS A 224 5.74 -0.86 19.53
C LYS A 224 5.11 -0.16 20.75
N GLY A 225 3.79 0.03 20.78
CA GLY A 225 3.11 0.77 21.83
C GLY A 225 3.54 2.24 21.89
N LEU A 226 3.82 2.86 20.74
CA LEU A 226 4.22 4.25 20.60
C LEU A 226 3.02 5.10 20.15
N PRO A 227 2.27 5.73 21.07
CA PRO A 227 1.18 6.63 20.71
C PRO A 227 1.71 7.86 19.98
N PHE A 228 0.93 8.36 19.05
CA PHE A 228 1.33 9.49 18.22
C PHE A 228 0.16 10.42 17.88
N THR A 229 0.49 11.64 17.52
CA THR A 229 -0.38 12.52 16.73
C THR A 229 0.20 12.67 15.34
N ARG A 230 -0.68 12.79 14.33
CA ARG A 230 -0.30 12.91 12.92
C ARG A 230 -0.79 14.22 12.34
N GLU A 231 0.10 14.94 11.65
CA GLU A 231 -0.22 16.07 10.79
C GLU A 231 0.12 15.70 9.34
N LEU A 232 -0.82 15.91 8.41
CA LEU A 232 -0.63 15.68 6.98
C LEU A 232 -0.35 17.01 6.27
N PHE A 233 0.47 16.95 5.23
CA PHE A 233 0.78 18.08 4.37
C PHE A 233 0.31 17.78 2.95
N PRO A 234 -0.10 18.83 2.19
CA PRO A 234 -0.41 18.67 0.79
C PRO A 234 0.77 18.07 0.03
N ASP A 235 0.57 16.93 -0.61
CA ASP A 235 1.56 16.42 -1.55
C ASP A 235 1.43 17.19 -2.86
N LEU A 236 1.91 18.42 -2.84
CA LEU A 236 1.88 19.33 -3.97
C LEU A 236 2.68 18.72 -5.13
N ALA A 237 2.17 18.98 -6.31
CA ALA A 237 2.76 18.45 -7.54
C ALA A 237 4.26 18.76 -7.65
N ASP A 238 4.93 17.90 -8.29
CA ASP A 238 6.27 17.78 -8.78
C ASP A 238 7.02 19.09 -9.02
N GLY A 239 7.18 19.85 -7.94
CA GLY A 239 8.18 20.90 -7.87
C GLY A 239 9.58 20.30 -8.10
N LYS A 240 10.56 21.14 -8.33
CA LYS A 240 11.97 20.73 -8.52
C LYS A 240 12.64 20.20 -7.23
N THR A 241 11.87 20.06 -6.13
CA THR A 241 12.38 19.60 -4.83
C THR A 241 12.57 18.10 -4.83
N GLU A 242 13.74 17.65 -4.42
CA GLU A 242 14.05 16.21 -4.29
C GLU A 242 13.21 15.51 -3.22
N ARG A 243 12.74 16.24 -2.21
CA ARG A 243 11.94 15.75 -1.09
C ARG A 243 10.76 16.67 -0.81
N SER A 244 9.56 16.11 -0.74
CA SER A 244 8.33 16.80 -0.33
C SER A 244 7.88 16.26 1.03
N LYS A 245 7.75 17.13 2.03
CA LYS A 245 7.19 16.75 3.34
C LYS A 245 5.72 16.37 3.15
N VAL A 246 5.30 15.20 3.63
CA VAL A 246 3.94 14.66 3.47
C VAL A 246 3.24 14.38 4.79
N ALA A 247 3.99 14.05 5.84
CA ALA A 247 3.42 13.83 7.17
C ALA A 247 4.45 14.14 8.27
N VAL A 248 3.95 14.50 9.45
CA VAL A 248 4.72 14.59 10.69
C VAL A 248 4.00 13.77 11.75
N TYR A 249 4.74 12.90 12.42
CA TYR A 249 4.28 12.13 13.58
C TYR A 249 5.00 12.62 14.80
N THR A 250 4.26 13.09 15.80
CA THR A 250 4.82 13.45 17.12
C THR A 250 4.50 12.32 18.08
N LEU A 251 5.52 11.62 18.56
CA LEU A 251 5.37 10.53 19.51
C LEU A 251 5.10 11.09 20.90
N ALA A 252 4.15 10.48 21.60
CA ALA A 252 3.92 10.80 23.02
C ALA A 252 5.15 10.35 23.84
N LYS A 253 5.52 11.16 24.83
CA LYS A 253 6.62 10.86 25.74
C LYS A 253 6.20 9.86 26.80
#